data_5403cc326104316f7030ed518d0ecf5e
#
_entry.id   5403cc326104316f7030ed518d0ecf5e
#
_cell.length_a   1.000
_cell.length_b   1.000
_cell.length_c   1.000
_cell.angle_alpha   90.00
_cell.angle_beta   90.00
_cell.angle_gamma   90.00
#
_symmetry.space_group_name_H-M   'P 1'
#
loop_
_entity.id
_entity.type
_entity.pdbx_description
1 polymer ?
#
loop_
_entity_poly.entity_id
_entity_poly.type
_entity_poly.pdbx_seq_one_letter_code
_entity_poly.pdbx_strand_id
1 'polypeptide(L)'
;VMSLAALRELGRSHLQAHPGMVEERVRNVKPEDLAILVYTSGTTGKPKGAMHSHQGLVYTVRGYNTLIARDGNDECMCFLPLCHIAERM
;
A
#
# COMPACT_ATOMS: atom_id res chain seq x y z
N VAL A 1 5.67 -1.36 24.38
CA VAL A 1 5.47 -2.03 23.07
C VAL A 1 4.17 -2.83 23.15
N MET A 2 3.26 -2.63 22.19
CA MET A 2 1.96 -3.34 22.14
C MET A 2 2.12 -4.60 21.28
N SER A 3 1.50 -5.71 21.69
CA SER A 3 1.44 -6.91 20.86
C SER A 3 0.46 -6.77 19.71
N LEU A 4 0.63 -7.54 18.64
CA LEU A 4 -0.30 -7.54 17.50
C LEU A 4 -1.73 -7.95 17.91
N ALA A 5 -1.85 -8.87 18.86
CA ALA A 5 -3.15 -9.29 19.41
C ALA A 5 -3.86 -8.13 20.12
N ALA A 6 -3.13 -7.39 20.96
CA ALA A 6 -3.68 -6.22 21.66
C ALA A 6 -4.08 -5.10 20.68
N LEU A 7 -3.28 -4.86 19.62
CA LEU A 7 -3.62 -3.89 18.58
C LEU A 7 -4.90 -4.29 17.82
N ARG A 8 -5.06 -5.57 17.48
CA ARG A 8 -6.27 -6.07 16.81
C ARG A 8 -7.52 -5.90 17.69
N GLU A 9 -7.40 -6.19 18.99
CA GLU A 9 -8.52 -6.02 19.91
C GLU A 9 -8.92 -4.55 20.09
N LEU A 10 -7.93 -3.68 20.22
CA LEU A 10 -8.16 -2.24 20.23
C LEU A 10 -8.88 -1.77 18.94
N GLY A 11 -8.45 -2.29 17.78
CA GLY A 11 -9.07 -1.97 16.49
C GLY A 11 -10.53 -2.45 16.42
N ARG A 12 -10.83 -3.67 16.87
CA ARG A 12 -12.23 -4.17 16.91
C ARG A 12 -13.13 -3.30 17.79
N SER A 13 -12.68 -3.00 19.00
CA SER A 13 -13.43 -2.14 19.93
C SER A 13 -13.67 -0.75 19.34
N HIS A 14 -12.67 -0.19 18.68
CA HIS A 14 -12.78 1.11 18.03
C HIS A 14 -13.78 1.11 16.87
N LEU A 15 -13.77 0.08 16.02
CA LEU A 15 -14.70 -0.06 14.90
C LEU A 15 -16.14 -0.27 15.36
N GLN A 16 -16.35 -1.00 16.46
CA GLN A 16 -17.68 -1.16 17.07
C GLN A 16 -18.22 0.18 17.59
N ALA A 17 -17.38 1.01 18.17
CA ALA A 17 -17.76 2.34 18.67
C ALA A 17 -17.97 3.38 17.54
N HIS A 18 -17.39 3.15 16.36
CA HIS A 18 -17.41 4.08 15.23
C HIS A 18 -17.81 3.36 13.93
N PRO A 19 -19.05 2.89 13.81
CA PRO A 19 -19.51 2.21 12.60
C PRO A 19 -19.47 3.14 11.39
N GLY A 20 -18.98 2.64 10.25
CA GLY A 20 -18.85 3.41 9.02
C GLY A 20 -17.59 4.27 8.90
N MET A 21 -16.75 4.34 9.93
CA MET A 21 -15.52 5.17 9.91
C MET A 21 -14.54 4.75 8.82
N VAL A 22 -14.40 3.46 8.55
CA VAL A 22 -13.47 2.96 7.52
C VAL A 22 -13.95 3.40 6.14
N GLU A 23 -15.23 3.23 5.86
CA GLU A 23 -15.86 3.62 4.59
C GLU A 23 -15.79 5.13 4.37
N GLU A 24 -15.97 5.90 5.43
CA GLU A 24 -15.81 7.37 5.38
C GLU A 24 -14.37 7.76 5.04
N ARG A 25 -13.39 7.16 5.71
CA ARG A 25 -11.97 7.41 5.41
C ARG A 25 -11.61 7.03 3.99
N VAL A 26 -12.08 5.88 3.50
CA VAL A 26 -11.84 5.44 2.12
C VAL A 26 -12.42 6.44 1.12
N ARG A 27 -13.64 6.96 1.37
CA ARG A 27 -14.27 7.96 0.49
C ARG A 27 -13.53 9.31 0.47
N ASN A 28 -12.86 9.64 1.57
CA ASN A 28 -12.16 10.92 1.72
C ASN A 28 -10.72 10.89 1.19
N VAL A 29 -10.20 9.73 0.80
CA VAL A 29 -8.86 9.59 0.19
C VAL A 29 -8.83 10.32 -1.15
N LYS A 30 -7.84 11.18 -1.33
CA LYS A 30 -7.60 11.91 -2.57
C LYS A 30 -6.49 11.26 -3.39
N PRO A 31 -6.50 11.45 -4.71
CA PRO A 31 -5.46 10.90 -5.59
C PRO A 31 -4.03 11.30 -5.20
N GLU A 32 -3.86 12.52 -4.71
CA GLU A 32 -2.58 13.09 -4.29
C GLU A 32 -2.12 12.65 -2.89
N ASP A 33 -3.00 12.05 -2.09
CA ASP A 33 -2.65 11.59 -0.75
C ASP A 33 -1.55 10.52 -0.80
N LEU A 34 -0.73 10.50 0.25
CA LEU A 34 0.33 9.50 0.40
C LEU A 34 -0.28 8.11 0.60
N ALA A 35 0.00 7.21 -0.34
CA ALA A 35 -0.44 5.82 -0.26
C ALA A 35 0.58 4.93 0.46
N ILE A 36 1.87 5.10 0.16
CA ILE A 36 2.93 4.25 0.72
C ILE A 36 4.26 4.99 0.81
N LEU A 37 5.02 4.66 1.86
CA LEU A 37 6.43 5.02 2.03
C LEU A 37 7.28 3.78 1.82
N VAL A 38 8.23 3.85 0.89
CA VAL A 38 9.18 2.77 0.62
C VAL A 38 10.59 3.25 0.98
N TYR A 39 11.18 2.67 2.01
CA TYR A 39 12.53 3.01 2.39
C TYR A 39 13.54 2.24 1.55
N THR A 40 14.44 2.97 0.90
CA THR A 40 15.57 2.39 0.18
C THR A 40 16.86 2.67 0.94
N SER A 41 17.73 1.66 1.05
CA SER A 41 19.11 1.86 1.50
C SER A 41 19.88 2.56 0.38
N GLY A 42 19.94 3.87 0.40
CA GLY A 42 20.78 4.60 -0.55
C GLY A 42 22.22 4.09 -0.53
N THR A 43 22.91 4.09 -1.68
CA THR A 43 24.29 3.64 -1.81
C THR A 43 25.29 4.47 -0.98
N THR A 44 24.89 5.64 -0.52
CA THR A 44 25.71 6.58 0.24
C THR A 44 24.88 7.29 1.31
N GLY A 45 24.65 6.68 2.48
CA GLY A 45 24.09 7.40 3.60
C GLY A 45 22.88 6.76 4.28
N LYS A 46 22.10 7.58 4.98
CA LYS A 46 20.91 7.14 5.71
C LYS A 46 19.80 6.69 4.75
N PRO A 47 18.98 5.66 5.11
CA PRO A 47 17.85 5.25 4.31
C PRO A 47 16.93 6.41 3.96
N LYS A 48 16.50 6.49 2.70
CA LYS A 48 15.57 7.52 2.21
C LYS A 48 14.19 6.89 1.98
N GLY A 49 13.15 7.58 2.43
CA GLY A 49 11.77 7.18 2.19
C GLY A 49 11.24 7.76 0.89
N ALA A 50 11.04 6.91 -0.12
CA ALA A 50 10.34 7.31 -1.33
C ALA A 50 8.83 7.36 -1.06
N MET A 51 8.20 8.48 -1.37
CA MET A 51 6.77 8.70 -1.20
C MET A 51 6.02 8.39 -2.50
N HIS A 52 5.00 7.56 -2.42
CA HIS A 52 4.12 7.27 -3.56
C HIS A 52 2.68 7.67 -3.22
N SER A 53 2.06 8.45 -4.10
CA SER A 53 0.65 8.81 -3.99
C SER A 53 -0.26 7.69 -4.53
N HIS A 54 -1.55 7.71 -4.16
CA HIS A 54 -2.55 6.81 -4.73
C HIS A 54 -2.61 6.92 -6.25
N GLN A 55 -2.60 8.14 -6.79
CA GLN A 55 -2.60 8.38 -8.23
C GLN A 55 -1.38 7.76 -8.93
N GLY A 56 -0.19 7.91 -8.35
CA GLY A 56 1.05 7.36 -8.91
C GLY A 56 1.00 5.84 -9.02
N LEU A 57 0.50 5.16 -7.99
CA LEU A 57 0.33 3.71 -8.01
C LEU A 57 -0.69 3.26 -9.06
N VAL A 58 -1.87 3.89 -9.09
CA VAL A 58 -2.92 3.56 -10.06
C VAL A 58 -2.44 3.82 -11.51
N TYR A 59 -1.72 4.92 -11.74
CA TYR A 59 -1.15 5.22 -13.05
C TYR A 59 -0.18 4.13 -13.52
N THR A 60 0.70 3.69 -12.62
CA THR A 60 1.68 2.64 -12.93
C THR A 60 1.00 1.32 -13.25
N VAL A 61 0.04 0.88 -12.43
CA VAL A 61 -0.72 -0.36 -12.66
C VAL A 61 -1.48 -0.31 -14.00
N ARG A 62 -2.12 0.82 -14.32
CA ARG A 62 -2.79 1.02 -15.62
C ARG A 62 -1.80 0.92 -16.78
N GLY A 63 -0.63 1.54 -16.65
CA GLY A 63 0.44 1.44 -17.65
C GLY A 63 0.87 -0.01 -17.89
N TYR A 64 1.08 -0.78 -16.83
CA TYR A 64 1.39 -2.21 -16.94
C TYR A 64 0.30 -2.99 -17.68
N ASN A 65 -0.97 -2.76 -17.34
CA ASN A 65 -2.10 -3.47 -17.96
C ASN A 65 -2.29 -3.12 -19.44
N THR A 66 -1.77 -1.99 -19.91
CA THR A 66 -1.78 -1.67 -21.34
C THR A 66 -0.68 -2.38 -22.13
N LEU A 67 0.42 -2.73 -21.45
CA LEU A 67 1.56 -3.43 -22.07
C LEU A 67 1.44 -4.94 -22.00
N ILE A 68 0.86 -5.45 -20.92
CA ILE A 68 0.72 -6.87 -20.64
C ILE A 68 -0.76 -7.13 -20.35
N ALA A 69 -1.45 -7.73 -21.31
CA ALA A 69 -2.83 -8.17 -21.08
C ALA A 69 -2.82 -9.23 -19.97
N ARG A 70 -3.56 -8.98 -18.91
CA ARG A 70 -3.68 -9.88 -17.75
C ARG A 70 -5.13 -10.26 -17.56
N ASP A 71 -5.34 -11.52 -17.15
CA ASP A 71 -6.64 -12.00 -16.71
C ASP A 71 -6.58 -12.58 -15.30
N GLY A 72 -7.74 -13.01 -14.76
CA GLY A 72 -7.82 -13.54 -13.40
C GLY A 72 -7.19 -14.92 -13.20
N ASN A 73 -6.68 -15.55 -14.28
CA ASN A 73 -6.04 -16.86 -14.25
C ASN A 73 -4.51 -16.76 -14.34
N ASP A 74 -3.97 -15.55 -14.50
CA ASP A 74 -2.52 -15.34 -14.57
C ASP A 74 -1.85 -15.63 -13.24
N GLU A 75 -0.73 -16.32 -13.30
CA GLU A 75 0.16 -16.54 -12.17
C GLU A 75 1.35 -15.58 -12.25
N CYS A 76 1.70 -14.96 -11.13
CA CYS A 76 2.85 -14.08 -11.00
C CYS A 76 3.90 -14.70 -10.09
N MET A 77 5.15 -14.65 -10.53
CA MET A 77 6.28 -15.04 -9.69
C MET A 77 6.72 -13.86 -8.83
N CYS A 78 6.55 -13.98 -7.52
CA CYS A 78 7.04 -13.01 -6.54
C CYS A 78 8.51 -13.33 -6.21
N PHE A 79 9.46 -12.54 -6.69
CA PHE A 79 10.89 -12.74 -6.47
C PHE A 79 11.62 -11.51 -5.97
N LEU A 80 10.99 -10.32 -6.03
CA LEU A 80 11.58 -9.10 -5.53
C LEU A 80 11.33 -8.97 -4.01
N PRO A 81 12.23 -8.31 -3.27
CA PRO A 81 11.98 -8.00 -1.88
C PRO A 81 10.72 -7.13 -1.71
N LEU A 82 9.94 -7.36 -0.65
CA LEU A 82 8.72 -6.57 -0.36
C LEU A 82 8.98 -5.07 -0.14
N CYS A 83 10.22 -4.65 0.03
CA CYS A 83 10.61 -3.23 0.02
C CYS A 83 10.72 -2.66 -1.40
N HIS A 84 10.64 -3.48 -2.45
CA HIS A 84 10.60 -3.00 -3.83
C HIS A 84 9.15 -2.73 -4.24
N ILE A 85 8.89 -1.52 -4.74
CA ILE A 85 7.49 -1.10 -5.04
C ILE A 85 6.83 -2.00 -6.10
N ALA A 86 7.59 -2.52 -7.07
CA ALA A 86 7.06 -3.40 -8.11
C ALA A 86 6.49 -4.72 -7.57
N GLU A 87 6.96 -5.20 -6.41
CA GLU A 87 6.43 -6.41 -5.77
C GLU A 87 5.09 -6.17 -5.04
N ARG A 88 4.71 -4.90 -4.88
CA ARG A 88 3.48 -4.51 -4.17
C ARG A 88 2.36 -4.05 -5.11
N MET A 89 2.60 -4.03 -6.41
CA MET A 89 1.67 -3.67 -7.46
C MET A 89 1.12 -4.91 -8.15
#